data_7782a940ad5876db16df0cb6641f8b44
#
_entry.id   7782a940ad5876db16df0cb6641f8b44
#
_cell.length_a   1.000
_cell.length_b   1.000
_cell.length_c   1.000
_cell.angle_alpha   90.00
_cell.angle_beta   90.00
_cell.angle_gamma   90.00
#
_symmetry.space_group_name_H-M   'P 1'
#
loop_
_entity.id
_entity.type
_entity.pdbx_description
1 polymer ?
#
loop_
_entity_poly.entity_id
_entity_poly.type
_entity_poly.pdbx_seq_one_letter_code
_entity_poly.pdbx_strand_id
1 'polypeptide(L)'
;MIIFASGKGGVGRSAVCAHLAAALARRGKRVLVLEACRGFRCMDILLGLPGQAVYDLSDALEGRCSLGEAIQAHEPSGLRVMLAPSDPEYLPAEDRLDALCRWADRRWDFVLADCAGGFGPMEELLARQAGLALVVTTPEEAAARCAAETSALLARQGLANQRLIINRIPRDFLPTPAIRDLDDVIDQAGVQLLGAVPEQPGGLPPPGGEAPETLAGRELDAIARRLLGERAELVLYP
;
A
#
# COMPACT_ATOMS: atom_id res chain seq x y z
N MET A 1 7.63 0.83 9.92
CA MET A 1 7.24 0.85 8.49
C MET A 1 6.20 -0.22 8.20
N ILE A 2 5.28 0.04 7.25
CA ILE A 2 4.26 -0.89 6.74
C ILE A 2 4.52 -1.08 5.25
N ILE A 3 4.61 -2.33 4.77
CA ILE A 3 4.69 -2.59 3.32
C ILE A 3 3.34 -3.02 2.76
N PHE A 4 3.05 -2.59 1.54
CA PHE A 4 1.91 -3.04 0.75
C PHE A 4 2.41 -4.04 -0.28
N ALA A 5 1.94 -5.26 -0.21
CA ALA A 5 2.35 -6.34 -1.09
C ALA A 5 1.17 -6.97 -1.82
N SER A 6 1.41 -7.51 -2.99
CA SER A 6 0.43 -8.27 -3.76
C SER A 6 1.14 -9.22 -4.71
N GLY A 7 0.69 -10.45 -4.81
CA GLY A 7 1.25 -11.42 -5.75
C GLY A 7 0.75 -11.24 -7.19
N LYS A 8 -0.39 -10.55 -7.37
CA LYS A 8 -1.02 -10.29 -8.68
C LYS A 8 -1.01 -8.78 -8.97
N GLY A 9 -0.62 -8.42 -10.19
CA GLY A 9 -0.77 -7.04 -10.67
C GLY A 9 -2.24 -6.65 -10.84
N GLY A 10 -2.53 -5.35 -10.72
CA GLY A 10 -3.86 -4.81 -11.00
C GLY A 10 -4.90 -4.96 -9.87
N VAL A 11 -4.55 -5.50 -8.70
CA VAL A 11 -5.47 -5.62 -7.55
C VAL A 11 -5.79 -4.28 -6.86
N GLY A 12 -5.18 -3.19 -7.30
CA GLY A 12 -5.41 -1.85 -6.75
C GLY A 12 -4.58 -1.52 -5.50
N ARG A 13 -3.48 -2.25 -5.25
CA ARG A 13 -2.59 -2.06 -4.11
C ARG A 13 -2.15 -0.61 -3.93
N SER A 14 -1.61 0.03 -4.98
CA SER A 14 -1.12 1.41 -4.93
C SER A 14 -2.23 2.43 -4.63
N ALA A 15 -3.45 2.21 -5.16
CA ALA A 15 -4.60 3.04 -4.83
C ALA A 15 -5.00 2.88 -3.36
N VAL A 16 -5.02 1.64 -2.85
CA VAL A 16 -5.25 1.37 -1.41
C VAL A 16 -4.19 2.07 -0.56
N CYS A 17 -2.91 1.97 -0.93
CA CYS A 17 -1.81 2.65 -0.23
C CYS A 17 -2.01 4.16 -0.19
N ALA A 18 -2.27 4.82 -1.33
CA ALA A 18 -2.47 6.26 -1.44
C ALA A 18 -3.63 6.74 -0.55
N HIS A 19 -4.77 6.06 -0.61
CA HIS A 19 -5.95 6.42 0.17
C HIS A 19 -5.78 6.19 1.67
N LEU A 20 -5.14 5.09 2.09
CA LEU A 20 -4.81 4.84 3.49
C LEU A 20 -3.81 5.86 4.03
N ALA A 21 -2.79 6.21 3.24
CA ALA A 21 -1.84 7.26 3.59
C ALA A 21 -2.56 8.60 3.85
N ALA A 22 -3.46 8.99 2.94
CA ALA A 22 -4.25 10.22 3.09
C ALA A 22 -5.20 10.14 4.30
N ALA A 23 -5.85 9.00 4.54
CA ALA A 23 -6.74 8.81 5.69
C ALA A 23 -6.00 8.91 7.03
N LEU A 24 -4.78 8.40 7.12
CA LEU A 24 -3.92 8.54 8.29
C LEU A 24 -3.44 10.00 8.47
N ALA A 25 -3.06 10.66 7.37
CA ALA A 25 -2.61 12.06 7.41
C ALA A 25 -3.73 13.02 7.84
N ARG A 26 -4.96 12.84 7.33
CA ARG A 26 -6.15 13.60 7.80
C ARG A 26 -6.43 13.44 9.30
N ARG A 27 -5.95 12.35 9.92
CA ARG A 27 -6.03 12.11 11.37
C ARG A 27 -4.84 12.69 12.14
N GLY A 28 -4.10 13.61 11.51
CA GLY A 28 -2.98 14.30 12.13
C GLY A 28 -1.70 13.46 12.26
N LYS A 29 -1.62 12.31 11.57
CA LYS A 29 -0.39 11.51 11.55
C LYS A 29 0.58 12.05 10.50
N ARG A 30 1.85 12.04 10.84
CA ARG A 30 2.91 12.32 9.87
C ARG A 30 3.11 11.06 9.03
N VAL A 31 2.75 11.13 7.75
CA VAL A 31 2.77 9.97 6.84
C VAL A 31 3.74 10.21 5.70
N LEU A 32 4.65 9.25 5.48
CA LEU A 32 5.51 9.17 4.31
C LEU A 32 5.13 7.94 3.48
N VAL A 33 4.85 8.15 2.22
CA VAL A 33 4.73 7.07 1.23
C VAL A 33 6.07 6.91 0.52
N LEU A 34 6.61 5.71 0.50
CA LEU A 34 7.75 5.32 -0.32
C LEU A 34 7.22 4.50 -1.49
N GLU A 35 7.24 5.07 -2.69
CA GLU A 35 6.89 4.31 -3.88
C GLU A 35 8.11 3.47 -4.30
N ALA A 36 8.02 2.17 -4.05
CA ALA A 36 9.11 1.22 -4.32
C ALA A 36 8.85 0.37 -5.59
N CYS A 37 7.85 0.74 -6.38
CA CYS A 37 7.54 0.10 -7.65
C CYS A 37 8.57 0.47 -8.71
N ARG A 38 9.42 -0.47 -9.12
CA ARG A 38 10.46 -0.20 -10.11
C ARG A 38 9.87 0.05 -11.50
N GLY A 39 10.21 1.20 -12.11
CA GLY A 39 9.85 1.55 -13.48
C GLY A 39 8.37 1.88 -13.74
N PHE A 40 7.52 1.81 -12.74
CA PHE A 40 6.08 2.09 -12.87
C PHE A 40 5.62 3.11 -11.82
N ARG A 41 5.95 4.37 -12.05
CA ARG A 41 5.40 5.45 -11.26
C ARG A 41 3.90 5.55 -11.46
N CYS A 42 3.17 5.59 -10.37
CA CYS A 42 1.73 5.80 -10.40
C CYS A 42 1.25 6.67 -9.22
N MET A 43 2.09 6.85 -8.21
CA MET A 43 1.71 7.54 -6.99
C MET A 43 1.46 9.03 -7.24
N ASP A 44 2.21 9.66 -8.16
CA ASP A 44 1.97 11.03 -8.61
C ASP A 44 0.59 11.19 -9.26
N ILE A 45 0.20 10.24 -10.11
CA ILE A 45 -1.13 10.22 -10.75
C ILE A 45 -2.22 9.96 -9.70
N LEU A 46 -2.03 8.96 -8.86
CA LEU A 46 -3.00 8.58 -7.82
C LEU A 46 -3.24 9.70 -6.81
N LEU A 47 -2.20 10.47 -6.49
CA LEU A 47 -2.28 11.61 -5.59
C LEU A 47 -2.65 12.92 -6.30
N GLY A 48 -2.71 12.94 -7.64
CA GLY A 48 -2.98 14.17 -8.38
C GLY A 48 -1.90 15.22 -8.20
N LEU A 49 -0.63 14.80 -8.08
CA LEU A 49 0.48 15.74 -7.89
C LEU A 49 0.76 16.50 -9.19
N PRO A 50 0.95 17.83 -9.12
CA PRO A 50 1.28 18.63 -10.30
C PRO A 50 2.76 18.43 -10.67
N GLY A 51 3.02 18.19 -11.96
CA GLY A 51 4.36 18.21 -12.52
C GLY A 51 5.17 16.94 -12.29
N GLN A 52 6.40 16.95 -12.81
CA GLN A 52 7.36 15.86 -12.62
C GLN A 52 8.23 16.13 -11.39
N ALA A 53 8.43 15.11 -10.57
CA ALA A 53 9.44 15.16 -9.52
C ALA A 53 10.81 15.41 -10.13
N VAL A 54 11.57 16.35 -9.57
CA VAL A 54 12.97 16.60 -9.97
C VAL A 54 13.85 15.43 -9.53
N TYR A 55 13.59 14.89 -8.34
CA TYR A 55 14.34 13.79 -7.73
C TYR A 55 13.40 12.65 -7.34
N ASP A 56 13.94 11.45 -7.33
CA ASP A 56 13.24 10.22 -6.93
C ASP A 56 13.99 9.44 -5.84
N LEU A 57 13.46 8.28 -5.48
CA LEU A 57 14.04 7.40 -4.47
C LEU A 57 15.50 7.03 -4.78
N SER A 58 15.83 6.79 -6.05
CA SER A 58 17.20 6.45 -6.45
C SER A 58 18.16 7.62 -6.29
N ASP A 59 17.72 8.85 -6.61
CA ASP A 59 18.53 10.04 -6.44
C ASP A 59 18.93 10.26 -4.98
N ALA A 60 17.96 10.08 -4.09
CA ALA A 60 18.17 10.21 -2.66
C ALA A 60 19.10 9.13 -2.11
N LEU A 61 18.91 7.86 -2.53
CA LEU A 61 19.73 6.75 -2.08
C LEU A 61 21.16 6.80 -2.64
N GLU A 62 21.34 7.33 -3.84
CA GLU A 62 22.66 7.52 -4.45
C GLU A 62 23.37 8.83 -4.02
N GLY A 63 22.70 9.64 -3.17
CA GLY A 63 23.27 10.88 -2.68
C GLY A 63 23.35 11.99 -3.73
N ARG A 64 22.59 11.89 -4.83
CA ARG A 64 22.46 12.95 -5.84
C ARG A 64 21.64 14.15 -5.34
N CYS A 65 20.83 13.93 -4.32
CA CYS A 65 20.11 14.96 -3.58
C CYS A 65 19.98 14.57 -2.10
N SER A 66 19.53 15.48 -1.26
CA SER A 66 19.17 15.13 0.12
C SER A 66 17.86 14.36 0.17
N LEU A 67 17.63 13.56 1.23
CA LEU A 67 16.37 12.84 1.43
C LEU A 67 15.16 13.79 1.45
N GLY A 68 15.34 15.03 1.95
CA GLY A 68 14.27 16.03 2.00
C GLY A 68 13.90 16.59 0.63
N GLU A 69 14.85 16.73 -0.29
CA GLU A 69 14.62 17.24 -1.65
C GLU A 69 13.88 16.22 -2.53
N ALA A 70 14.03 14.91 -2.26
CA ALA A 70 13.29 13.86 -2.97
C ALA A 70 11.86 13.69 -2.47
N ILE A 71 11.49 14.35 -1.36
CA ILE A 71 10.14 14.24 -0.78
C ILE A 71 9.24 15.35 -1.32
N GLN A 72 8.10 14.95 -1.87
CA GLN A 72 7.05 15.86 -2.30
C GLN A 72 5.93 15.94 -1.27
N ALA A 73 5.30 17.12 -1.18
CA ALA A 73 4.12 17.35 -0.37
C ALA A 73 2.84 17.10 -1.18
N HIS A 74 1.92 16.34 -0.62
CA HIS A 74 0.55 16.30 -1.11
C HIS A 74 -0.30 17.23 -0.23
N GLU A 75 -0.44 18.48 -0.65
CA GLU A 75 -1.08 19.54 0.15
C GLU A 75 -2.53 19.21 0.57
N PRO A 76 -3.39 18.60 -0.28
CA PRO A 76 -4.77 18.32 0.10
C PRO A 76 -4.92 17.41 1.33
N SER A 77 -4.04 16.44 1.52
CA SER A 77 -4.12 15.51 2.67
C SER A 77 -3.03 15.71 3.71
N GLY A 78 -1.96 16.45 3.38
CA GLY A 78 -0.80 16.65 4.27
C GLY A 78 0.21 15.51 4.28
N LEU A 79 -0.01 14.40 3.54
CA LEU A 79 0.98 13.32 3.42
C LEU A 79 2.22 13.79 2.63
N ARG A 80 3.28 13.02 2.76
CA ARG A 80 4.52 13.18 1.99
C ARG A 80 4.76 11.93 1.16
N VAL A 81 5.39 12.09 -0.01
CA VAL A 81 5.70 10.97 -0.90
C VAL A 81 7.10 11.10 -1.48
N MET A 82 7.81 10.00 -1.56
CA MET A 82 9.04 9.84 -2.33
C MET A 82 8.71 8.88 -3.47
N LEU A 83 8.88 9.37 -4.70
CA LEU A 83 8.46 8.64 -5.90
C LEU A 83 9.47 7.56 -6.28
N ALA A 84 8.97 6.55 -6.99
CA ALA A 84 9.75 5.41 -7.44
C ALA A 84 10.91 5.81 -8.35
N PRO A 85 12.00 5.01 -8.37
CA PRO A 85 13.07 5.15 -9.34
C PRO A 85 12.55 5.16 -10.79
N SER A 86 13.09 6.05 -11.61
CA SER A 86 12.79 6.08 -13.03
C SER A 86 13.38 4.87 -13.77
N ASP A 87 14.49 4.34 -13.26
CA ASP A 87 15.15 3.16 -13.78
C ASP A 87 14.46 1.87 -13.28
N PRO A 88 13.85 1.05 -14.17
CA PRO A 88 13.16 -0.17 -13.78
C PRO A 88 14.12 -1.26 -13.24
N GLU A 89 15.40 -1.18 -13.54
CA GLU A 89 16.42 -2.14 -13.06
C GLU A 89 17.08 -1.70 -11.74
N TYR A 90 16.76 -0.48 -11.27
CA TYR A 90 17.38 0.04 -10.05
C TYR A 90 17.09 -0.83 -8.84
N LEU A 91 18.15 -1.23 -8.16
CA LEU A 91 18.11 -1.90 -6.87
C LEU A 91 19.10 -1.20 -5.91
N PRO A 92 18.63 -0.65 -4.79
CA PRO A 92 19.53 0.01 -3.86
C PRO A 92 20.46 -0.97 -3.16
N ALA A 93 21.60 -0.47 -2.72
CA ALA A 93 22.42 -1.17 -1.74
C ALA A 93 21.63 -1.30 -0.40
N GLU A 94 21.71 -2.47 0.22
CA GLU A 94 20.92 -2.81 1.42
C GLU A 94 21.17 -1.81 2.56
N ASP A 95 22.41 -1.43 2.81
CA ASP A 95 22.80 -0.48 3.85
C ASP A 95 22.21 0.94 3.64
N ARG A 96 22.08 1.37 2.39
CA ARG A 96 21.46 2.65 2.02
C ARG A 96 19.96 2.63 2.25
N LEU A 97 19.30 1.55 1.84
CA LEU A 97 17.87 1.38 2.08
C LEU A 97 17.57 1.29 3.57
N ASP A 98 18.37 0.55 4.33
CA ASP A 98 18.31 0.47 5.78
C ASP A 98 18.47 1.85 6.45
N ALA A 99 19.43 2.64 5.97
CA ALA A 99 19.64 4.00 6.48
C ALA A 99 18.41 4.89 6.22
N LEU A 100 17.82 4.81 5.01
CA LEU A 100 16.58 5.51 4.68
C LEU A 100 15.42 5.08 5.59
N CYS A 101 15.21 3.77 5.76
CA CYS A 101 14.13 3.24 6.60
C CYS A 101 14.29 3.73 8.05
N ARG A 102 15.48 3.63 8.64
CA ARG A 102 15.74 4.16 9.99
C ARG A 102 15.57 5.67 10.10
N TRP A 103 15.96 6.41 9.06
CA TRP A 103 15.76 7.86 9.01
C TRP A 103 14.27 8.22 8.94
N ALA A 104 13.50 7.49 8.14
CA ALA A 104 12.07 7.69 7.99
C ALA A 104 11.30 7.34 9.27
N ASP A 105 11.56 6.19 9.89
CA ASP A 105 10.88 5.74 11.12
C ASP A 105 11.05 6.69 12.31
N ARG A 106 12.14 7.49 12.33
CA ARG A 106 12.36 8.51 13.38
C ARG A 106 11.56 9.79 13.17
N ARG A 107 11.08 10.05 11.96
CA ARG A 107 10.46 11.33 11.56
C ARG A 107 8.99 11.23 11.27
N TRP A 108 8.53 10.05 10.89
CA TRP A 108 7.17 9.79 10.47
C TRP A 108 6.48 8.83 11.42
N ASP A 109 5.20 9.08 11.70
CA ASP A 109 4.40 8.17 12.52
C ASP A 109 4.04 6.92 11.74
N PHE A 110 3.91 7.07 10.41
CA PHE A 110 3.70 5.99 9.45
C PHE A 110 4.59 6.15 8.23
N VAL A 111 5.33 5.11 7.90
CA VAL A 111 6.05 4.96 6.63
C VAL A 111 5.37 3.82 5.88
N LEU A 112 4.78 4.13 4.73
CA LEU A 112 4.04 3.20 3.90
C LEU A 112 4.82 2.93 2.62
N ALA A 113 5.31 1.71 2.41
CA ALA A 113 6.04 1.35 1.22
C ALA A 113 5.11 0.62 0.23
N ASP A 114 4.86 1.25 -0.93
CA ASP A 114 4.12 0.64 -2.03
C ASP A 114 5.09 -0.17 -2.91
N CYS A 115 5.04 -1.49 -2.79
CA CYS A 115 5.90 -2.41 -3.51
C CYS A 115 5.36 -2.76 -4.89
N ALA A 116 6.15 -3.34 -5.79
CA ALA A 116 5.67 -3.81 -7.09
C ALA A 116 4.73 -5.02 -6.97
N GLY A 117 3.96 -5.31 -8.01
CA GLY A 117 3.22 -6.57 -8.10
C GLY A 117 4.19 -7.74 -8.30
N GLY A 118 4.09 -8.74 -7.43
CA GLY A 118 5.03 -9.83 -7.33
C GLY A 118 5.94 -9.70 -6.10
N PHE A 119 6.93 -10.57 -6.00
CA PHE A 119 7.88 -10.57 -4.90
C PHE A 119 9.30 -10.72 -5.46
N GLY A 120 10.10 -9.68 -5.34
CA GLY A 120 11.45 -9.60 -5.88
C GLY A 120 12.44 -9.00 -4.88
N PRO A 121 13.69 -8.70 -5.33
CA PRO A 121 14.74 -8.23 -4.44
C PRO A 121 14.42 -6.96 -3.66
N MET A 122 13.69 -6.01 -4.24
CA MET A 122 13.27 -4.78 -3.55
C MET A 122 12.29 -5.11 -2.41
N GLU A 123 11.30 -5.97 -2.68
CA GLU A 123 10.32 -6.42 -1.71
C GLU A 123 10.97 -7.20 -0.57
N GLU A 124 11.98 -8.01 -0.85
CA GLU A 124 12.76 -8.74 0.16
C GLU A 124 13.49 -7.78 1.11
N LEU A 125 14.18 -6.77 0.55
CA LEU A 125 14.87 -5.76 1.35
C LEU A 125 13.90 -4.98 2.24
N LEU A 126 12.76 -4.53 1.69
CA LEU A 126 11.74 -3.79 2.45
C LEU A 126 11.05 -4.66 3.50
N ALA A 127 10.80 -5.94 3.21
CA ALA A 127 10.17 -6.86 4.15
C ALA A 127 10.98 -7.03 5.43
N ARG A 128 12.32 -7.03 5.35
CA ARG A 128 13.22 -7.12 6.51
C ARG A 128 13.16 -5.89 7.42
N GLN A 129 12.76 -4.73 6.88
CA GLN A 129 12.66 -3.47 7.60
C GLN A 129 11.24 -3.18 8.13
N ALA A 130 10.24 -3.92 7.65
CA ALA A 130 8.84 -3.68 7.95
C ALA A 130 8.40 -4.36 9.26
N GLY A 131 7.53 -3.69 10.00
CA GLY A 131 6.86 -4.27 11.17
C GLY A 131 5.48 -4.86 10.86
N LEU A 132 4.94 -4.56 9.67
CA LEU A 132 3.63 -5.03 9.22
C LEU A 132 3.60 -5.11 7.69
N ALA A 133 2.98 -6.14 7.16
CA ALA A 133 2.59 -6.21 5.75
C ALA A 133 1.07 -6.13 5.58
N LEU A 134 0.62 -5.32 4.63
CA LEU A 134 -0.74 -5.31 4.14
C LEU A 134 -0.76 -6.05 2.79
N VAL A 135 -1.27 -7.26 2.80
CA VAL A 135 -1.41 -8.08 1.60
C VAL A 135 -2.74 -7.71 0.94
N VAL A 136 -2.66 -7.14 -0.28
CA VAL A 136 -3.83 -6.70 -1.03
C VAL A 136 -4.17 -7.72 -2.10
N THR A 137 -5.43 -8.15 -2.11
CA THR A 137 -5.97 -9.11 -3.09
C THR A 137 -7.33 -8.65 -3.61
N THR A 138 -7.88 -9.36 -4.58
CA THR A 138 -9.27 -9.25 -5.05
C THR A 138 -10.01 -10.55 -4.76
N PRO A 139 -11.36 -10.59 -4.79
CA PRO A 139 -12.13 -11.80 -4.52
C PRO A 139 -12.15 -12.76 -5.74
N GLU A 140 -10.98 -13.03 -6.28
CA GLU A 140 -10.74 -13.96 -7.39
C GLU A 140 -9.79 -15.06 -6.94
N GLU A 141 -10.06 -16.31 -7.33
CA GLU A 141 -9.24 -17.48 -6.95
C GLU A 141 -7.75 -17.28 -7.22
N ALA A 142 -7.40 -16.82 -8.43
CA ALA A 142 -6.00 -16.58 -8.79
C ALA A 142 -5.33 -15.51 -7.91
N ALA A 143 -6.07 -14.47 -7.53
CA ALA A 143 -5.55 -13.42 -6.67
C ALA A 143 -5.39 -13.89 -5.23
N ALA A 144 -6.34 -14.66 -4.69
CA ALA A 144 -6.25 -15.26 -3.37
C ALA A 144 -5.07 -16.23 -3.25
N ARG A 145 -4.85 -17.07 -4.26
CA ARG A 145 -3.67 -17.96 -4.33
C ARG A 145 -2.36 -17.17 -4.36
N CYS A 146 -2.27 -16.14 -5.20
CA CYS A 146 -1.10 -15.26 -5.23
C CYS A 146 -0.88 -14.53 -3.89
N ALA A 147 -1.95 -14.18 -3.17
CA ALA A 147 -1.84 -13.59 -1.85
C ALA A 147 -1.24 -14.57 -0.82
N ALA A 148 -1.66 -15.86 -0.86
CA ALA A 148 -1.07 -16.90 -0.02
C ALA A 148 0.43 -17.09 -0.28
N GLU A 149 0.82 -17.14 -1.57
CA GLU A 149 2.24 -17.26 -1.95
C GLU A 149 3.05 -16.05 -1.48
N THR A 150 2.51 -14.83 -1.65
CA THR A 150 3.13 -13.59 -1.18
C THR A 150 3.29 -13.61 0.35
N SER A 151 2.25 -14.00 1.07
CA SER A 151 2.28 -14.15 2.52
C SER A 151 3.38 -15.11 2.98
N ALA A 152 3.51 -16.27 2.33
CA ALA A 152 4.55 -17.24 2.63
C ALA A 152 5.96 -16.70 2.37
N LEU A 153 6.16 -15.92 1.29
CA LEU A 153 7.44 -15.28 0.96
C LEU A 153 7.80 -14.21 2.01
N LEU A 154 6.84 -13.37 2.41
CA LEU A 154 7.03 -12.38 3.47
C LEU A 154 7.41 -13.03 4.81
N ALA A 155 6.74 -14.13 5.18
CA ALA A 155 7.05 -14.86 6.38
C ALA A 155 8.47 -15.45 6.37
N ARG A 156 8.97 -15.90 5.20
CA ARG A 156 10.36 -16.37 5.04
C ARG A 156 11.38 -15.25 5.26
N GLN A 157 11.03 -13.99 4.99
CA GLN A 157 11.85 -12.82 5.30
C GLN A 157 11.73 -12.36 6.76
N GLY A 158 11.00 -13.11 7.60
CA GLY A 158 10.79 -12.79 9.01
C GLY A 158 9.58 -11.87 9.28
N LEU A 159 8.83 -11.46 8.28
CA LEU A 159 7.66 -10.60 8.44
C LEU A 159 6.39 -11.43 8.61
N ALA A 160 6.17 -11.93 9.84
CA ALA A 160 5.00 -12.73 10.20
C ALA A 160 3.76 -11.88 10.53
N ASN A 161 3.94 -10.60 10.90
CA ASN A 161 2.81 -9.71 11.18
C ASN A 161 2.21 -9.21 9.85
N GLN A 162 1.11 -9.85 9.46
CA GLN A 162 0.47 -9.59 8.17
C GLN A 162 -1.03 -9.40 8.35
N ARG A 163 -1.63 -8.58 7.48
CA ARG A 163 -3.09 -8.37 7.42
C ARG A 163 -3.54 -8.38 5.96
N LEU A 164 -4.74 -8.90 5.73
CA LEU A 164 -5.35 -8.99 4.40
C LEU A 164 -6.27 -7.80 4.16
N ILE A 165 -6.19 -7.24 2.96
CA ILE A 165 -7.18 -6.32 2.43
C ILE A 165 -7.75 -6.94 1.15
N ILE A 166 -9.04 -7.27 1.16
CA ILE A 166 -9.76 -7.71 -0.04
C ILE A 166 -10.30 -6.45 -0.71
N ASN A 167 -9.82 -6.15 -1.90
CA ASN A 167 -10.16 -4.94 -2.65
C ASN A 167 -11.04 -5.27 -3.87
N ARG A 168 -11.76 -4.27 -4.37
CA ARG A 168 -12.64 -4.40 -5.55
C ARG A 168 -13.69 -5.49 -5.40
N ILE A 169 -14.35 -5.52 -4.25
CA ILE A 169 -15.47 -6.44 -4.05
C ILE A 169 -16.65 -5.91 -4.86
N PRO A 170 -17.13 -6.64 -5.88
CA PRO A 170 -18.23 -6.18 -6.70
C PRO A 170 -19.53 -6.17 -5.89
N ARG A 171 -20.44 -5.25 -6.21
CA ARG A 171 -21.74 -5.17 -5.55
C ARG A 171 -22.55 -6.46 -5.74
N ASP A 172 -22.52 -6.97 -6.95
CA ASP A 172 -23.19 -8.21 -7.34
C ASP A 172 -22.14 -9.35 -7.38
N PHE A 173 -21.56 -9.65 -6.21
CA PHE A 173 -20.59 -10.73 -6.10
C PHE A 173 -21.25 -12.07 -6.47
N LEU A 174 -20.74 -12.67 -7.52
CA LEU A 174 -21.22 -13.98 -7.99
C LEU A 174 -20.29 -15.08 -7.46
N PRO A 175 -20.80 -16.00 -6.64
CA PRO A 175 -20.02 -17.14 -6.16
C PRO A 175 -19.50 -18.01 -7.32
N THR A 176 -18.29 -18.51 -7.15
CA THR A 176 -17.70 -19.53 -8.01
C THR A 176 -17.48 -20.82 -7.21
N PRO A 177 -17.19 -21.96 -7.85
CA PRO A 177 -16.88 -23.18 -7.10
C PRO A 177 -15.68 -23.05 -6.15
N ALA A 178 -14.74 -22.14 -6.44
CA ALA A 178 -13.53 -21.92 -5.65
C ALA A 178 -13.68 -20.79 -4.61
N ILE A 179 -14.52 -19.80 -4.89
CA ILE A 179 -14.79 -18.64 -4.02
C ILE A 179 -16.30 -18.46 -3.90
N ARG A 180 -16.89 -18.94 -2.84
CA ARG A 180 -18.33 -18.82 -2.55
C ARG A 180 -18.66 -17.53 -1.85
N ASP A 181 -17.73 -17.06 -1.01
CA ASP A 181 -17.85 -15.85 -0.21
C ASP A 181 -16.46 -15.27 0.12
N LEU A 182 -16.41 -14.22 0.92
CA LEU A 182 -15.14 -13.59 1.32
C LEU A 182 -14.36 -14.44 2.32
N ASP A 183 -15.00 -15.33 3.05
CA ASP A 183 -14.32 -16.23 3.99
C ASP A 183 -13.44 -17.23 3.22
N ASP A 184 -13.89 -17.72 2.05
CA ASP A 184 -13.08 -18.55 1.16
C ASP A 184 -11.81 -17.80 0.68
N VAL A 185 -11.89 -16.49 0.44
CA VAL A 185 -10.71 -15.67 0.09
C VAL A 185 -9.73 -15.56 1.28
N ILE A 186 -10.27 -15.34 2.48
CA ILE A 186 -9.47 -15.24 3.72
C ILE A 186 -8.77 -16.57 3.99
N ASP A 187 -9.50 -17.67 3.90
CA ASP A 187 -8.99 -19.02 4.15
C ASP A 187 -7.91 -19.41 3.12
N GLN A 188 -8.13 -19.11 1.84
CA GLN A 188 -7.14 -19.38 0.79
C GLN A 188 -5.89 -18.52 0.95
N ALA A 189 -6.03 -17.25 1.30
CA ALA A 189 -4.89 -16.36 1.53
C ALA A 189 -4.11 -16.71 2.81
N GLY A 190 -4.78 -17.33 3.80
CA GLY A 190 -4.19 -17.69 5.09
C GLY A 190 -3.75 -16.49 5.93
N VAL A 191 -4.37 -15.31 5.71
CA VAL A 191 -4.00 -14.04 6.34
C VAL A 191 -5.23 -13.39 6.97
N GLN A 192 -5.10 -12.94 8.22
CA GLN A 192 -6.20 -12.30 8.94
C GLN A 192 -6.69 -11.03 8.23
N LEU A 193 -8.00 -10.93 8.03
CA LEU A 193 -8.65 -9.77 7.41
C LEU A 193 -8.48 -8.50 8.24
N LEU A 194 -8.08 -7.41 7.58
CA LEU A 194 -8.09 -6.04 8.10
C LEU A 194 -9.26 -5.23 7.53
N GLY A 195 -9.61 -5.46 6.26
CA GLY A 195 -10.69 -4.73 5.62
C GLY A 195 -11.10 -5.31 4.27
N ALA A 196 -12.32 -4.95 3.86
CA ALA A 196 -12.97 -5.45 2.66
C ALA A 196 -13.53 -4.24 1.88
N VAL A 197 -12.82 -3.85 0.83
CA VAL A 197 -13.07 -2.60 0.09
C VAL A 197 -14.01 -2.86 -1.08
N PRO A 198 -15.22 -2.28 -1.09
CA PRO A 198 -16.13 -2.35 -2.21
C PRO A 198 -15.53 -1.82 -3.51
N GLU A 199 -15.91 -2.38 -4.62
CA GLU A 199 -15.52 -1.84 -5.92
C GLU A 199 -16.14 -0.46 -6.15
N GLN A 200 -15.32 0.49 -6.58
CA GLN A 200 -15.76 1.81 -6.98
C GLN A 200 -15.75 1.90 -8.51
N PRO A 201 -16.92 1.93 -9.18
CA PRO A 201 -16.99 2.13 -10.63
C PRO A 201 -16.27 3.41 -11.05
N GLY A 202 -15.42 3.31 -12.05
CA GLY A 202 -14.58 4.45 -12.49
C GLY A 202 -13.35 4.72 -11.63
N GLY A 203 -13.13 3.92 -10.56
CA GLY A 203 -12.00 4.08 -9.63
C GLY A 203 -12.26 5.11 -8.54
N LEU A 204 -11.36 5.17 -7.58
CA LEU A 204 -11.37 6.21 -6.55
C LEU A 204 -10.74 7.49 -7.10
N PRO A 205 -11.34 8.66 -6.88
CA PRO A 205 -10.70 9.93 -7.22
C PRO A 205 -9.43 10.12 -6.39
N PRO A 206 -8.48 10.99 -6.82
CA PRO A 206 -7.33 11.32 -5.99
C PRO A 206 -7.76 11.71 -4.57
N PRO A 207 -7.06 11.23 -3.52
CA PRO A 207 -7.46 11.51 -2.16
C PRO A 207 -7.32 13.00 -1.82
N GLY A 208 -8.42 13.60 -1.36
CA GLY A 208 -8.47 15.00 -0.94
C GLY A 208 -8.24 15.21 0.55
N GLY A 209 -8.47 16.44 1.01
CA GLY A 209 -8.44 16.83 2.43
C GLY A 209 -9.60 16.25 3.25
N GLU A 210 -10.69 15.85 2.59
CA GLU A 210 -11.86 15.25 3.22
C GLU A 210 -11.93 13.73 2.96
N ALA A 211 -12.62 13.02 3.86
CA ALA A 211 -12.85 11.61 3.67
C ALA A 211 -13.80 11.37 2.48
N PRO A 212 -13.50 10.42 1.59
CA PRO A 212 -14.40 10.12 0.48
C PRO A 212 -15.77 9.63 0.97
N GLU A 213 -16.85 10.12 0.36
CA GLU A 213 -18.22 9.71 0.71
C GLU A 213 -18.59 8.32 0.16
N THR A 214 -17.81 7.80 -0.78
CA THR A 214 -18.05 6.48 -1.39
C THR A 214 -17.90 5.34 -0.38
N LEU A 215 -18.55 4.20 -0.61
CA LEU A 215 -18.41 3.02 0.25
C LEU A 215 -16.94 2.58 0.34
N ALA A 216 -16.24 2.53 -0.77
CA ALA A 216 -14.82 2.19 -0.80
C ALA A 216 -13.97 3.19 0.00
N GLY A 217 -14.25 4.50 -0.13
CA GLY A 217 -13.56 5.53 0.63
C GLY A 217 -13.81 5.43 2.14
N ARG A 218 -15.06 5.15 2.53
CA ARG A 218 -15.42 4.94 3.94
C ARG A 218 -14.76 3.71 4.53
N GLU A 219 -14.67 2.60 3.77
CA GLU A 219 -13.97 1.41 4.25
C GLU A 219 -12.46 1.66 4.38
N LEU A 220 -11.83 2.35 3.42
CA LEU A 220 -10.42 2.72 3.53
C LEU A 220 -10.15 3.61 4.74
N ASP A 221 -11.08 4.50 5.06
CA ASP A 221 -11.04 5.29 6.29
C ASP A 221 -11.21 4.43 7.55
N ALA A 222 -12.10 3.43 7.53
CA ALA A 222 -12.27 2.47 8.61
C ALA A 222 -11.02 1.59 8.80
N ILE A 223 -10.36 1.17 7.70
CA ILE A 223 -9.08 0.46 7.76
C ILE A 223 -8.00 1.33 8.43
N ALA A 224 -7.91 2.62 8.09
CA ALA A 224 -6.98 3.54 8.74
C ALA A 224 -7.23 3.63 10.26
N ARG A 225 -8.49 3.66 10.69
CA ARG A 225 -8.87 3.63 12.10
C ARG A 225 -8.44 2.33 12.80
N ARG A 226 -8.64 1.18 12.14
CA ARG A 226 -8.19 -0.13 12.68
C ARG A 226 -6.66 -0.17 12.82
N LEU A 227 -5.92 0.42 11.88
CA LEU A 227 -4.45 0.56 11.98
C LEU A 227 -4.02 1.44 13.16
N LEU A 228 -4.87 2.37 13.60
CA LEU A 228 -4.67 3.19 14.80
C LEU A 228 -5.13 2.49 16.09
N GLY A 229 -5.60 1.25 16.01
CA GLY A 229 -6.11 0.49 17.15
C GLY A 229 -7.54 0.82 17.55
N GLU A 230 -8.26 1.60 16.74
CA GLU A 230 -9.67 1.90 16.97
C GLU A 230 -10.57 0.75 16.52
N ARG A 231 -11.72 0.60 17.18
CA ARG A 231 -12.78 -0.27 16.69
C ARG A 231 -13.51 0.44 15.55
N ALA A 232 -13.57 -0.19 14.40
CA ALA A 232 -14.35 0.25 13.25
C ALA A 232 -14.99 -0.97 12.59
N GLU A 233 -16.29 -0.90 12.33
CA GLU A 233 -17.01 -1.96 11.61
C GLU A 233 -16.62 -1.98 10.14
N LEU A 234 -16.78 -3.13 9.49
CA LEU A 234 -16.60 -3.26 8.05
C LEU A 234 -17.69 -2.47 7.31
N VAL A 235 -17.30 -1.72 6.30
CA VAL A 235 -18.20 -0.92 5.45
C VAL A 235 -18.42 -1.68 4.15
N LEU A 236 -19.38 -2.57 4.14
CA LEU A 236 -19.80 -3.34 2.96
C LEU A 236 -21.10 -2.78 2.37
N TYR A 237 -21.54 -3.37 1.25
CA TYR A 237 -22.84 -3.07 0.69
C TYR A 237 -23.95 -3.43 1.69
N PRO A 238 -25.03 -2.59 1.76
CA PRO A 238 -26.20 -2.87 2.56
C PRO A 238 -27.00 -4.06 2.03
#